data_5e0a1389aabebf595c9f88db13d67ac7
#
_entry.id   5e0a1389aabebf595c9f88db13d67ac7
#
_cell.length_a   1.000
_cell.length_b   1.000
_cell.length_c   1.000
_cell.angle_alpha   90.00
_cell.angle_beta   90.00
_cell.angle_gamma   90.00
#
_symmetry.space_group_name_H-M   'P 1'
#
loop_
_entity.id
_entity.type
_entity.pdbx_description
1 polymer ?
#
loop_
_entity_poly.entity_id
_entity_poly.type
_entity_poly.pdbx_seq_one_letter_code
_entity_poly.pdbx_strand_id
1 'polypeptide(L)'
;MAHRRGRWTAALVTWLSWAAALASAQSLNWEGQTGAFITPFAYTASSGKWIGLPAVSYHYLDAGPVIGGYFQASATVGVLKRAEFGYTHAFHRAGETAGLSQLWTGGFNTVHGKVNFARENAAGRNWFPALAAGFVARTQVRNVGGVVRNRDTRNGDVYVVATKTVTQVPRIPVLLNLGYKATNASVFGLAGNATAVRGRLFGAGAFVLPGVGPAHSSLIFGSEFVQQPRRLQDLSGPIIPTTITYFLRIVPKTERVKMNIDFGVAQVAGRVLPGVNLASRHQFATGYSLQF
;
A
#
# COMPACT_ATOMS: atom_id res chain seq x y z
N MET A 1 27.98 36.60 23.95
CA MET A 1 26.60 36.51 23.37
C MET A 1 26.49 35.72 22.05
N ALA A 2 27.50 34.96 21.63
CA ALA A 2 27.51 34.27 20.33
C ALA A 2 27.01 32.80 20.36
N HIS A 3 26.83 32.15 21.52
CA HIS A 3 26.53 30.73 21.62
C HIS A 3 25.02 30.36 21.52
N ARG A 4 24.09 31.33 21.54
CA ARG A 4 22.65 31.03 21.47
C ARG A 4 22.06 30.92 20.06
N ARG A 5 22.70 31.54 19.06
CA ARG A 5 22.19 31.53 17.67
C ARG A 5 22.35 30.18 16.93
N GLY A 6 23.38 29.40 17.29
CA GLY A 6 23.63 28.10 16.61
C GLY A 6 22.63 26.99 16.98
N ARG A 7 21.98 27.07 18.15
CA ARG A 7 21.02 26.04 18.59
C ARG A 7 19.67 26.14 17.88
N TRP A 8 19.24 27.33 17.51
CA TRP A 8 17.97 27.54 16.81
C TRP A 8 18.06 27.17 15.33
N THR A 9 19.18 27.42 14.67
CA THR A 9 19.39 27.00 13.28
C THR A 9 19.47 25.48 13.14
N ALA A 10 20.11 24.77 14.06
CA ALA A 10 20.14 23.31 14.06
C ALA A 10 18.74 22.69 14.32
N ALA A 11 17.96 23.29 15.22
CA ALA A 11 16.59 22.86 15.47
C ALA A 11 15.67 23.12 14.26
N LEU A 12 15.78 24.26 13.60
CA LEU A 12 14.97 24.59 12.42
C LEU A 12 15.33 23.70 11.22
N VAL A 13 16.60 23.40 11.00
CA VAL A 13 17.05 22.50 9.93
C VAL A 13 16.56 21.07 10.18
N THR A 14 16.58 20.60 11.45
CA THR A 14 16.00 19.29 11.79
C THR A 14 14.49 19.27 11.57
N TRP A 15 13.76 20.30 11.96
CA TRP A 15 12.29 20.37 11.74
C TRP A 15 11.91 20.40 10.26
N LEU A 16 12.65 21.13 9.43
CA LEU A 16 12.42 21.18 7.97
C LEU A 16 12.75 19.85 7.30
N SER A 17 13.78 19.13 7.74
CA SER A 17 14.11 17.80 7.22
C SER A 17 13.08 16.74 7.62
N TRP A 18 12.45 16.88 8.79
CA TRP A 18 11.38 15.99 9.24
C TRP A 18 10.08 16.20 8.46
N ALA A 19 9.71 17.45 8.19
CA ALA A 19 8.54 17.75 7.37
C ALA A 19 8.69 17.24 5.94
N ALA A 20 9.90 17.31 5.35
CA ALA A 20 10.19 16.76 4.04
C ALA A 20 10.15 15.22 4.04
N ALA A 21 10.65 14.55 5.08
CA ALA A 21 10.58 13.10 5.21
C ALA A 21 9.14 12.59 5.35
N LEU A 22 8.27 13.35 6.02
CA LEU A 22 6.84 13.03 6.15
C LEU A 22 6.08 13.24 4.84
N ALA A 23 6.39 14.29 4.09
CA ALA A 23 5.82 14.50 2.76
C ALA A 23 6.22 13.40 1.77
N SER A 24 7.38 12.77 1.97
CA SER A 24 7.89 11.68 1.12
C SER A 24 7.35 10.29 1.50
N ALA A 25 6.65 10.15 2.62
CA ALA A 25 5.90 8.92 2.94
C ALA A 25 4.65 8.73 2.06
N GLN A 26 4.28 9.72 1.24
CA GLN A 26 3.13 9.68 0.33
C GLN A 26 3.47 8.96 -0.99
N SER A 27 3.91 7.72 -0.90
CA SER A 27 4.09 6.84 -2.07
C SER A 27 2.79 6.16 -2.45
N LEU A 28 2.67 5.77 -3.69
CA LEU A 28 1.58 4.91 -4.13
C LEU A 28 1.86 3.46 -3.70
N ASN A 29 0.84 2.82 -3.14
CA ASN A 29 0.86 1.41 -2.81
C ASN A 29 0.65 0.53 -4.07
N TRP A 30 0.57 -0.77 -3.86
CA TRP A 30 0.35 -1.76 -4.91
C TRP A 30 -0.86 -1.44 -5.82
N GLU A 31 -1.92 -0.84 -5.32
CA GLU A 31 -3.12 -0.50 -6.07
C GLU A 31 -3.21 0.96 -6.51
N GLY A 32 -2.09 1.68 -6.42
CA GLY A 32 -2.01 3.07 -6.83
C GLY A 32 -2.55 4.07 -5.80
N GLN A 33 -3.01 3.64 -4.64
CA GLN A 33 -3.43 4.53 -3.56
C GLN A 33 -2.21 5.07 -2.81
N THR A 34 -2.30 6.28 -2.26
CA THR A 34 -1.30 6.71 -1.27
C THR A 34 -1.31 5.77 -0.09
N GLY A 35 -0.16 5.12 0.19
CA GLY A 35 -0.11 4.07 1.18
C GLY A 35 1.29 3.52 1.50
N ALA A 36 1.31 2.42 2.27
CA ALA A 36 2.48 1.59 2.49
C ALA A 36 2.79 0.77 1.24
N PHE A 37 3.07 -0.51 1.36
CA PHE A 37 3.27 -1.37 0.20
C PHE A 37 1.94 -1.92 -0.34
N ILE A 38 1.05 -2.38 0.54
CA ILE A 38 -0.29 -2.88 0.21
C ILE A 38 -1.38 -1.97 0.81
N THR A 39 -1.22 -1.54 2.06
CA THR A 39 -2.27 -0.84 2.80
C THR A 39 -2.36 0.63 2.46
N PRO A 40 -3.57 1.20 2.28
CA PRO A 40 -3.75 2.63 2.10
C PRO A 40 -3.48 3.40 3.40
N PHE A 41 -2.92 4.61 3.28
CA PHE A 41 -2.85 5.60 4.35
C PHE A 41 -4.05 6.55 4.28
N ALA A 42 -4.29 7.27 5.37
CA ALA A 42 -5.28 8.35 5.39
C ALA A 42 -4.84 9.61 4.62
N TYR A 43 -3.60 9.67 4.18
CA TYR A 43 -3.09 10.73 3.32
C TYR A 43 -3.56 10.54 1.89
N THR A 44 -3.51 11.62 1.09
CA THR A 44 -3.89 11.62 -0.34
C THR A 44 -2.75 12.13 -1.20
N ALA A 45 -2.69 11.71 -2.45
CA ALA A 45 -1.75 12.17 -3.48
C ALA A 45 -2.07 13.63 -3.86
N SER A 46 -2.03 14.56 -2.89
CA SER A 46 -2.44 15.93 -3.13
C SER A 46 -1.27 16.82 -3.47
N SER A 47 -1.42 17.58 -4.56
CA SER A 47 -0.64 18.79 -4.81
C SER A 47 -1.32 20.00 -4.14
N GLY A 48 -0.60 21.12 -4.02
CA GLY A 48 -1.16 22.37 -3.54
C GLY A 48 -2.30 22.95 -4.40
N LYS A 49 -2.59 22.39 -5.57
CA LYS A 49 -3.54 22.83 -6.58
C LYS A 49 -4.91 22.17 -6.44
N TRP A 50 -5.91 22.69 -7.14
CA TRP A 50 -7.25 22.09 -7.25
C TRP A 50 -7.20 20.66 -7.76
N ILE A 51 -6.46 20.45 -8.83
CA ILE A 51 -6.13 19.13 -9.38
C ILE A 51 -4.59 19.07 -9.45
N GLY A 52 -4.01 18.06 -8.83
CA GLY A 52 -2.59 17.79 -8.88
C GLY A 52 -2.14 17.18 -10.20
N LEU A 53 -0.86 17.24 -10.48
CA LEU A 53 -0.28 16.39 -11.50
C LEU A 53 -0.39 14.92 -11.05
N PRO A 54 -0.56 13.98 -11.99
CA PRO A 54 -0.70 12.58 -11.64
C PRO A 54 0.56 12.03 -10.97
N ALA A 55 0.40 11.33 -9.88
CA ALA A 55 1.41 10.42 -9.38
C ALA A 55 1.31 9.12 -10.18
N VAL A 56 2.43 8.56 -10.59
CA VAL A 56 2.50 7.29 -11.31
C VAL A 56 3.35 6.30 -10.54
N SER A 57 3.01 5.03 -10.62
CA SER A 57 3.82 3.97 -10.02
C SER A 57 3.85 2.72 -10.89
N TYR A 58 4.92 1.97 -10.71
CA TYR A 58 5.08 0.65 -11.28
C TYR A 58 5.58 -0.29 -10.19
N HIS A 59 4.94 -1.45 -10.07
CA HIS A 59 5.31 -2.47 -9.09
C HIS A 59 5.47 -3.82 -9.79
N TYR A 60 6.43 -4.59 -9.31
CA TYR A 60 6.65 -5.97 -9.70
C TYR A 60 6.60 -6.85 -8.44
N LEU A 61 5.87 -7.95 -8.51
CA LEU A 61 5.81 -8.99 -7.50
C LEU A 61 6.18 -10.32 -8.13
N ASP A 62 7.23 -10.95 -7.62
CA ASP A 62 7.53 -12.33 -7.90
C ASP A 62 6.76 -13.23 -6.92
N ALA A 63 5.70 -13.85 -7.40
CA ALA A 63 4.90 -14.81 -6.64
C ALA A 63 5.43 -16.25 -6.73
N GLY A 64 6.66 -16.40 -7.19
CA GLY A 64 7.36 -17.68 -7.33
C GLY A 64 6.94 -18.48 -8.57
N PRO A 65 7.62 -19.60 -8.82
CA PRO A 65 7.46 -20.36 -10.06
C PRO A 65 6.05 -20.89 -10.28
N VAL A 66 5.33 -21.18 -9.20
CA VAL A 66 3.96 -21.77 -9.28
C VAL A 66 2.93 -20.76 -9.76
N ILE A 67 2.98 -19.53 -9.25
CA ILE A 67 1.98 -18.48 -9.53
C ILE A 67 2.47 -17.56 -10.64
N GLY A 68 3.78 -17.32 -10.71
CA GLY A 68 4.40 -16.41 -11.68
C GLY A 68 4.58 -14.99 -11.16
N GLY A 69 4.73 -14.06 -12.08
CA GLY A 69 5.00 -12.65 -11.77
C GLY A 69 3.80 -11.75 -12.02
N TYR A 70 3.66 -10.73 -11.18
CA TYR A 70 2.67 -9.66 -11.34
C TYR A 70 3.37 -8.34 -11.59
N PHE A 71 2.82 -7.59 -12.53
CA PHE A 71 3.24 -6.24 -12.83
C PHE A 71 2.02 -5.32 -12.68
N GLN A 72 2.22 -4.16 -12.07
CA GLN A 72 1.16 -3.16 -11.96
C GLN A 72 1.68 -1.78 -12.38
N ALA A 73 0.90 -1.12 -13.21
CA ALA A 73 1.10 0.28 -13.56
C ALA A 73 -0.09 1.10 -13.07
N SER A 74 0.18 2.16 -12.34
CA SER A 74 -0.85 2.99 -11.70
C SER A 74 -0.67 4.46 -12.04
N ALA A 75 -1.81 5.15 -12.09
CA ALA A 75 -1.86 6.61 -12.15
C ALA A 75 -2.92 7.12 -11.17
N THR A 76 -2.56 8.10 -10.35
CA THR A 76 -3.43 8.66 -9.31
C THR A 76 -3.33 10.17 -9.27
N VAL A 77 -4.46 10.83 -9.22
CA VAL A 77 -4.59 12.28 -9.18
C VAL A 77 -5.15 12.70 -7.83
N GLY A 78 -4.49 13.66 -7.19
CA GLY A 78 -4.98 14.31 -5.98
C GLY A 78 -5.89 15.49 -6.34
N VAL A 79 -7.00 15.62 -5.61
CA VAL A 79 -8.02 16.65 -5.80
C VAL A 79 -8.26 17.39 -4.50
N LEU A 80 -8.31 18.73 -4.55
CA LEU A 80 -8.68 19.60 -3.42
C LEU A 80 -7.87 19.38 -2.13
N LYS A 81 -6.67 18.83 -2.21
CA LYS A 81 -5.84 18.43 -1.06
C LYS A 81 -6.52 17.46 -0.08
N ARG A 82 -7.63 16.85 -0.48
CA ARG A 82 -8.48 16.02 0.37
C ARG A 82 -8.92 14.72 -0.26
N ALA A 83 -8.91 14.63 -1.57
CA ALA A 83 -9.33 13.44 -2.29
C ALA A 83 -8.25 12.94 -3.22
N GLU A 84 -8.29 11.67 -3.56
CA GLU A 84 -7.55 11.07 -4.64
C GLU A 84 -8.41 10.09 -5.41
N PHE A 85 -8.15 10.00 -6.70
CA PHE A 85 -8.74 9.02 -7.60
C PHE A 85 -7.64 8.45 -8.49
N GLY A 86 -7.71 7.18 -8.76
CA GLY A 86 -6.70 6.55 -9.59
C GLY A 86 -7.18 5.28 -10.26
N TYR A 87 -6.33 4.86 -11.19
CA TYR A 87 -6.49 3.66 -11.97
C TYR A 87 -5.20 2.88 -11.95
N THR A 88 -5.33 1.56 -11.86
CA THR A 88 -4.22 0.61 -11.90
C THR A 88 -4.57 -0.51 -12.86
N HIS A 89 -3.65 -0.83 -13.74
CA HIS A 89 -3.71 -2.02 -14.57
C HIS A 89 -2.69 -3.05 -14.09
N ALA A 90 -3.15 -4.24 -13.80
CA ALA A 90 -2.32 -5.37 -13.39
C ALA A 90 -2.13 -6.33 -14.57
N PHE A 91 -0.88 -6.72 -14.80
CA PHE A 91 -0.50 -7.75 -15.76
C PHE A 91 -0.02 -8.97 -15.00
N HIS A 92 -0.29 -10.14 -15.52
CA HIS A 92 0.18 -11.39 -14.96
C HIS A 92 1.04 -12.14 -15.98
N ARG A 93 2.24 -12.51 -15.56
CA ARG A 93 3.07 -13.49 -16.27
C ARG A 93 2.85 -14.86 -15.65
N ALA A 94 2.35 -15.79 -16.44
CA ALA A 94 2.02 -17.13 -15.99
C ALA A 94 3.23 -17.84 -15.35
N GLY A 95 2.97 -18.56 -14.26
CA GLY A 95 3.90 -19.51 -13.66
C GLY A 95 3.75 -20.90 -14.27
N GLU A 96 4.44 -21.88 -13.67
CA GLU A 96 4.51 -23.28 -14.14
C GLU A 96 3.17 -24.02 -13.97
N THR A 97 2.30 -23.60 -13.07
CA THR A 97 1.01 -24.25 -12.80
C THR A 97 -0.09 -23.66 -13.68
N ALA A 98 -0.41 -24.31 -14.77
CA ALA A 98 -1.39 -23.83 -15.75
C ALA A 98 -2.76 -23.44 -15.13
N GLY A 99 -3.28 -24.24 -14.20
CA GLY A 99 -4.56 -23.98 -13.54
C GLY A 99 -4.57 -22.70 -12.70
N LEU A 100 -3.49 -22.40 -11.98
CA LEU A 100 -3.36 -21.16 -11.20
C LEU A 100 -3.03 -19.98 -12.12
N SER A 101 -2.28 -20.19 -13.18
CA SER A 101 -1.95 -19.17 -14.17
C SER A 101 -3.19 -18.63 -14.88
N GLN A 102 -4.18 -19.48 -15.14
CA GLN A 102 -5.45 -19.07 -15.76
C GLN A 102 -6.29 -18.13 -14.91
N LEU A 103 -6.09 -18.10 -13.57
CA LEU A 103 -6.86 -17.24 -12.66
C LEU A 103 -6.69 -15.75 -12.97
N TRP A 104 -5.57 -15.37 -13.54
CA TRP A 104 -5.21 -13.98 -13.80
C TRP A 104 -4.81 -13.72 -15.25
N THR A 105 -5.08 -14.66 -16.13
CA THR A 105 -4.84 -14.49 -17.58
C THR A 105 -5.59 -13.24 -18.07
N GLY A 106 -4.89 -12.34 -18.73
CA GLY A 106 -5.42 -11.08 -19.21
C GLY A 106 -5.40 -9.93 -18.20
N GLY A 107 -4.87 -10.16 -16.98
CA GLY A 107 -4.75 -9.12 -15.96
C GLY A 107 -6.09 -8.65 -15.40
N PHE A 108 -6.07 -7.57 -14.65
CA PHE A 108 -7.28 -6.92 -14.13
C PHE A 108 -7.09 -5.42 -13.95
N ASN A 109 -8.22 -4.71 -13.95
CA ASN A 109 -8.26 -3.27 -13.77
C ASN A 109 -8.75 -2.95 -12.36
N THR A 110 -8.13 -1.94 -11.76
CA THR A 110 -8.52 -1.43 -10.44
C THR A 110 -8.80 0.06 -10.55
N VAL A 111 -9.94 0.47 -10.06
CA VAL A 111 -10.29 1.88 -9.87
C VAL A 111 -10.40 2.12 -8.37
N HIS A 112 -9.82 3.19 -7.90
CA HIS A 112 -9.92 3.55 -6.49
C HIS A 112 -10.25 5.03 -6.29
N GLY A 113 -10.82 5.32 -5.14
CA GLY A 113 -11.02 6.68 -4.66
C GLY A 113 -10.91 6.74 -3.15
N LYS A 114 -10.40 7.86 -2.64
CA LYS A 114 -10.25 8.10 -1.21
C LYS A 114 -10.47 9.57 -0.89
N VAL A 115 -11.11 9.84 0.25
CA VAL A 115 -11.31 11.18 0.79
C VAL A 115 -10.74 11.24 2.21
N ASN A 116 -9.84 12.18 2.45
CA ASN A 116 -9.35 12.53 3.77
C ASN A 116 -10.31 13.57 4.39
N PHE A 117 -11.12 13.13 5.33
CA PHE A 117 -12.10 14.01 5.99
C PHE A 117 -11.56 14.67 7.26
N ALA A 118 -10.47 14.15 7.84
CA ALA A 118 -9.78 14.80 8.94
C ALA A 118 -8.27 14.75 8.73
N ARG A 119 -7.60 15.91 8.81
CA ARG A 119 -6.14 15.99 8.71
C ARG A 119 -5.48 15.53 10.00
N GLU A 120 -4.28 15.08 9.90
CA GLU A 120 -3.42 14.84 11.06
C GLU A 120 -3.23 16.14 11.84
N ASN A 121 -3.23 16.04 13.17
CA ASN A 121 -3.13 17.18 14.11
C ASN A 121 -4.26 18.20 13.96
N ALA A 122 -5.43 17.78 13.48
CA ALA A 122 -6.60 18.66 13.37
C ALA A 122 -6.95 19.30 14.73
N ALA A 123 -7.46 20.54 14.67
CA ALA A 123 -7.82 21.34 15.84
C ALA A 123 -6.65 21.55 16.84
N GLY A 124 -5.40 21.56 16.37
CA GLY A 124 -4.21 21.77 17.22
C GLY A 124 -3.88 20.60 18.14
N ARG A 125 -4.51 19.45 17.96
CA ARG A 125 -4.30 18.27 18.81
C ARG A 125 -3.22 17.36 18.21
N ASN A 126 -2.01 17.43 18.73
CA ASN A 126 -0.85 16.67 18.24
C ASN A 126 -1.02 15.14 18.23
N TRP A 127 -1.95 14.61 19.00
CA TRP A 127 -2.26 13.18 19.03
C TRP A 127 -3.28 12.74 17.98
N PHE A 128 -4.03 13.70 17.36
CA PHE A 128 -5.12 13.35 16.46
C PHE A 128 -4.59 12.79 15.13
N PRO A 129 -5.04 11.59 14.70
CA PRO A 129 -4.61 11.00 13.45
C PRO A 129 -5.30 11.66 12.24
N ALA A 130 -4.71 11.51 11.07
CA ALA A 130 -5.44 11.71 9.82
C ALA A 130 -6.49 10.60 9.67
N LEU A 131 -7.69 10.95 9.17
CA LEU A 131 -8.77 10.00 8.93
C LEU A 131 -9.23 10.09 7.48
N ALA A 132 -9.41 8.93 6.85
CA ALA A 132 -9.91 8.84 5.49
C ALA A 132 -10.89 7.67 5.31
N ALA A 133 -11.73 7.80 4.30
CA ALA A 133 -12.55 6.70 3.79
C ALA A 133 -12.29 6.55 2.29
N GLY A 134 -12.38 5.33 1.79
CA GLY A 134 -12.13 5.07 0.39
C GLY A 134 -12.75 3.75 -0.09
N PHE A 135 -12.59 3.54 -1.38
CA PHE A 135 -13.04 2.32 -2.04
C PHE A 135 -12.00 1.84 -3.06
N VAL A 136 -12.06 0.57 -3.37
CA VAL A 136 -11.34 -0.09 -4.46
C VAL A 136 -12.33 -0.98 -5.20
N ALA A 137 -12.40 -0.83 -6.51
CA ALA A 137 -13.19 -1.69 -7.37
C ALA A 137 -12.26 -2.38 -8.37
N ARG A 138 -12.26 -3.71 -8.38
CA ARG A 138 -11.42 -4.54 -9.25
C ARG A 138 -12.31 -5.26 -10.24
N THR A 139 -12.02 -5.08 -11.52
CA THR A 139 -12.76 -5.69 -12.62
C THR A 139 -11.90 -6.73 -13.33
N GLN A 140 -12.54 -7.68 -13.99
CA GLN A 140 -11.89 -8.77 -14.73
C GLN A 140 -11.06 -9.71 -13.87
N VAL A 141 -11.25 -9.69 -12.54
CA VAL A 141 -10.62 -10.68 -11.65
C VAL A 141 -11.34 -12.00 -11.82
N ARG A 142 -10.65 -12.98 -12.37
CA ARG A 142 -11.11 -14.36 -12.36
C ARG A 142 -10.62 -15.03 -11.09
N ASN A 143 -11.47 -15.75 -10.41
CA ASN A 143 -11.07 -16.63 -9.32
C ASN A 143 -11.27 -18.10 -9.69
N VAL A 144 -10.74 -19.00 -8.89
CA VAL A 144 -10.91 -20.45 -9.13
C VAL A 144 -12.39 -20.82 -9.24
N GLY A 145 -13.22 -20.32 -8.33
CA GLY A 145 -14.66 -20.55 -8.36
C GLY A 145 -15.34 -19.91 -9.58
N GLY A 146 -14.90 -18.73 -10.00
CA GLY A 146 -15.39 -18.05 -11.21
C GLY A 146 -15.00 -18.79 -12.48
N VAL A 147 -13.76 -19.27 -12.59
CA VAL A 147 -13.30 -20.08 -13.73
C VAL A 147 -14.09 -21.41 -13.81
N VAL A 148 -14.21 -22.12 -12.70
CA VAL A 148 -14.92 -23.40 -12.64
C VAL A 148 -16.40 -23.26 -12.96
N ARG A 149 -17.01 -22.13 -12.56
CA ARG A 149 -18.45 -21.85 -12.77
C ARG A 149 -18.73 -20.97 -13.97
N ASN A 150 -17.72 -20.62 -14.75
CA ASN A 150 -17.82 -19.69 -15.88
C ASN A 150 -18.50 -18.35 -15.51
N ARG A 151 -18.17 -17.81 -14.34
CA ARG A 151 -18.72 -16.54 -13.84
C ARG A 151 -17.61 -15.50 -13.81
N ASP A 152 -17.92 -14.31 -14.33
CA ASP A 152 -17.11 -13.13 -14.05
C ASP A 152 -17.21 -12.77 -12.58
N THR A 153 -16.08 -12.58 -11.97
CA THR A 153 -16.00 -12.26 -10.57
C THR A 153 -15.45 -10.84 -10.40
N ARG A 154 -16.26 -10.01 -9.78
CA ARG A 154 -15.85 -8.66 -9.38
C ARG A 154 -15.52 -8.67 -7.92
N ASN A 155 -14.49 -7.97 -7.53
CA ASN A 155 -14.23 -7.74 -6.12
C ASN A 155 -14.00 -6.26 -5.84
N GLY A 156 -14.13 -5.91 -4.58
CA GLY A 156 -13.92 -4.54 -4.16
C GLY A 156 -13.81 -4.43 -2.64
N ASP A 157 -13.30 -3.30 -2.24
CA ASP A 157 -13.17 -2.91 -0.83
C ASP A 157 -13.86 -1.57 -0.62
N VAL A 158 -14.49 -1.43 0.53
CA VAL A 158 -14.84 -0.13 1.11
C VAL A 158 -14.17 -0.07 2.48
N TYR A 159 -13.48 1.01 2.78
CA TYR A 159 -12.66 1.07 3.99
C TYR A 159 -12.67 2.44 4.66
N VAL A 160 -12.32 2.41 5.94
CA VAL A 160 -11.91 3.58 6.72
C VAL A 160 -10.50 3.33 7.27
N VAL A 161 -9.71 4.41 7.38
CA VAL A 161 -8.33 4.31 7.82
C VAL A 161 -7.92 5.53 8.64
N ALA A 162 -7.13 5.27 9.67
CA ALA A 162 -6.46 6.28 10.49
C ALA A 162 -4.95 6.15 10.32
N THR A 163 -4.26 7.27 10.10
CA THR A 163 -2.80 7.31 9.98
C THR A 163 -2.24 8.40 10.88
N LYS A 164 -1.21 8.06 11.65
CA LYS A 164 -0.54 8.98 12.55
C LYS A 164 0.96 8.88 12.43
N THR A 165 1.63 10.02 12.32
CA THR A 165 3.08 10.11 12.47
C THR A 165 3.42 10.61 13.86
N VAL A 166 4.14 9.78 14.62
CA VAL A 166 4.62 10.09 15.96
C VAL A 166 6.05 10.62 15.83
N THR A 167 6.24 11.89 16.12
CA THR A 167 7.55 12.58 16.06
C THR A 167 8.15 12.87 17.42
N GLN A 168 7.42 12.52 18.49
CA GLN A 168 7.85 12.77 19.88
C GLN A 168 8.91 11.79 20.38
N VAL A 169 9.11 10.67 19.70
CA VAL A 169 10.22 9.76 19.99
C VAL A 169 11.51 10.44 19.54
N PRO A 170 12.47 10.72 20.42
CA PRO A 170 13.69 11.41 20.03
C PRO A 170 14.41 10.64 18.92
N ARG A 171 14.63 11.30 17.79
CA ARG A 171 15.46 10.87 16.65
C ARG A 171 14.83 9.98 15.58
N ILE A 172 13.74 9.25 15.84
CA ILE A 172 13.15 8.34 14.85
C ILE A 172 11.64 8.54 14.77
N PRO A 173 11.13 9.25 13.74
CA PRO A 173 9.70 9.31 13.49
C PRO A 173 9.11 7.93 13.22
N VAL A 174 7.96 7.65 13.82
CA VAL A 174 7.22 6.41 13.64
C VAL A 174 5.90 6.70 12.95
N LEU A 175 5.63 6.04 11.84
CA LEU A 175 4.33 6.07 11.16
C LEU A 175 3.50 4.88 11.61
N LEU A 176 2.28 5.15 12.06
CA LEU A 176 1.30 4.15 12.47
C LEU A 176 0.07 4.27 11.59
N ASN A 177 -0.46 3.15 11.15
CA ASN A 177 -1.63 3.07 10.28
C ASN A 177 -2.54 1.93 10.73
N LEU A 178 -3.82 2.19 10.85
CA LEU A 178 -4.82 1.18 11.19
C LEU A 178 -6.11 1.47 10.44
N GLY A 179 -6.68 0.44 9.84
CA GLY A 179 -7.92 0.55 9.11
C GLY A 179 -8.80 -0.69 9.22
N TYR A 180 -10.04 -0.49 8.81
CA TYR A 180 -11.04 -1.54 8.70
C TYR A 180 -11.65 -1.48 7.31
N LYS A 181 -11.80 -2.63 6.66
CA LYS A 181 -12.37 -2.72 5.32
C LYS A 181 -13.43 -3.83 5.24
N ALA A 182 -14.48 -3.56 4.50
CA ALA A 182 -15.40 -4.57 4.00
C ALA A 182 -14.87 -5.04 2.64
N THR A 183 -14.54 -6.32 2.51
CA THR A 183 -13.83 -6.87 1.36
C THR A 183 -14.27 -8.29 1.03
N ASN A 184 -14.21 -8.64 -0.23
CA ASN A 184 -14.25 -10.03 -0.71
C ASN A 184 -12.93 -10.48 -1.36
N ALA A 185 -11.88 -9.65 -1.31
CA ALA A 185 -10.54 -10.01 -1.77
C ALA A 185 -9.89 -11.02 -0.83
N SER A 186 -9.68 -12.25 -1.30
CA SER A 186 -9.21 -13.40 -0.49
C SER A 186 -7.75 -13.77 -0.70
N VAL A 187 -7.08 -13.17 -1.70
CA VAL A 187 -5.67 -13.40 -2.01
C VAL A 187 -4.89 -12.11 -1.83
N PHE A 188 -3.96 -12.08 -0.89
CA PHE A 188 -3.17 -10.90 -0.49
C PHE A 188 -3.99 -9.67 -0.09
N GLY A 189 -5.32 -9.83 0.08
CA GLY A 189 -6.23 -8.70 0.26
C GLY A 189 -6.41 -7.84 -1.00
N LEU A 190 -5.96 -8.29 -2.15
CA LEU A 190 -5.92 -7.56 -3.42
C LEU A 190 -6.67 -8.29 -4.56
N ALA A 191 -6.74 -9.60 -4.51
CA ALA A 191 -7.31 -10.41 -5.59
C ALA A 191 -8.11 -11.59 -5.02
N GLY A 192 -8.68 -12.41 -5.93
CA GLY A 192 -9.55 -13.53 -5.56
C GLY A 192 -10.89 -13.05 -5.03
N ASN A 193 -11.89 -13.91 -5.09
CA ASN A 193 -13.24 -13.57 -4.65
C ASN A 193 -13.72 -14.57 -3.60
N ALA A 194 -13.95 -14.08 -2.39
CA ALA A 194 -14.74 -14.80 -1.40
C ALA A 194 -16.23 -14.74 -1.77
N THR A 195 -17.01 -15.72 -1.33
CA THR A 195 -18.48 -15.77 -1.54
C THR A 195 -19.21 -14.60 -0.91
N ALA A 196 -18.65 -14.05 0.15
CA ALA A 196 -19.27 -12.96 0.88
C ALA A 196 -18.25 -11.88 1.23
N VAL A 197 -18.71 -10.64 1.16
CA VAL A 197 -18.00 -9.50 1.73
C VAL A 197 -17.86 -9.67 3.24
N ARG A 198 -16.68 -9.46 3.76
CA ARG A 198 -16.37 -9.61 5.19
C ARG A 198 -15.60 -8.40 5.70
N GLY A 199 -15.90 -7.99 6.92
CA GLY A 199 -15.12 -7.00 7.65
C GLY A 199 -13.75 -7.56 8.03
N ARG A 200 -12.68 -6.80 7.76
CA ARG A 200 -11.29 -7.18 7.99
C ARG A 200 -10.46 -5.99 8.44
N LEU A 201 -9.53 -6.24 9.32
CA LEU A 201 -8.55 -5.25 9.75
C LEU A 201 -7.35 -5.25 8.82
N PHE A 202 -6.73 -4.10 8.70
CA PHE A 202 -5.41 -3.90 8.11
C PHE A 202 -4.65 -2.83 8.86
N GLY A 203 -3.34 -2.85 8.77
CA GLY A 203 -2.52 -1.83 9.41
C GLY A 203 -1.07 -1.89 8.97
N ALA A 204 -0.32 -0.85 9.31
CA ALA A 204 1.10 -0.74 9.06
C ALA A 204 1.79 0.03 10.17
N GLY A 205 3.05 -0.32 10.40
CA GLY A 205 3.97 0.45 11.24
C GLY A 205 5.29 0.64 10.51
N ALA A 206 5.85 1.84 10.55
CA ALA A 206 7.13 2.11 9.91
C ALA A 206 7.97 3.11 10.68
N PHE A 207 9.30 2.93 10.62
CA PHE A 207 10.31 3.85 11.12
C PHE A 207 10.86 4.67 9.97
N VAL A 208 11.00 5.97 10.16
CA VAL A 208 11.55 6.88 9.16
C VAL A 208 12.93 7.35 9.59
N LEU A 209 13.94 7.08 8.79
CA LEU A 209 15.34 7.47 8.99
C LEU A 209 15.73 8.54 7.97
N PRO A 210 15.60 9.83 8.30
CA PRO A 210 15.87 10.91 7.35
C PRO A 210 17.36 11.04 7.04
N GLY A 211 17.71 11.13 5.76
CA GLY A 211 19.05 11.45 5.31
C GLY A 211 20.13 10.40 5.54
N VAL A 212 19.74 9.18 5.94
CA VAL A 212 20.68 8.08 6.28
C VAL A 212 21.01 7.22 5.06
N GLY A 213 20.15 7.22 4.05
CA GLY A 213 20.33 6.41 2.85
C GLY A 213 21.32 6.97 1.84
N PRO A 214 21.56 6.26 0.72
CA PRO A 214 22.41 6.70 -0.37
C PRO A 214 22.03 8.10 -0.87
N ALA A 215 23.00 8.94 -1.18
CA ALA A 215 22.81 10.34 -1.61
C ALA A 215 21.90 11.16 -0.66
N HIS A 216 22.02 10.95 0.64
CA HIS A 216 21.18 11.57 1.68
C HIS A 216 19.68 11.32 1.52
N SER A 217 19.30 10.20 0.91
CA SER A 217 17.91 9.75 0.85
C SER A 217 17.38 9.41 2.24
N SER A 218 16.07 9.48 2.40
CA SER A 218 15.40 8.94 3.59
C SER A 218 15.11 7.45 3.38
N LEU A 219 15.29 6.66 4.44
CA LEU A 219 14.93 5.25 4.47
C LEU A 219 13.70 5.06 5.36
N ILE A 220 12.75 4.27 4.89
CA ILE A 220 11.54 3.92 5.63
C ILE A 220 11.48 2.40 5.71
N PHE A 221 11.58 1.87 6.93
CA PHE A 221 11.44 0.45 7.20
C PHE A 221 10.09 0.21 7.84
N GLY A 222 9.34 -0.73 7.33
CA GLY A 222 8.03 -0.98 7.87
C GLY A 222 7.57 -2.42 7.69
N SER A 223 6.49 -2.69 8.40
CA SER A 223 5.71 -3.91 8.23
C SER A 223 4.24 -3.55 8.17
N GLU A 224 3.50 -4.32 7.41
CA GLU A 224 2.06 -4.18 7.33
C GLU A 224 1.39 -5.54 7.41
N PHE A 225 0.14 -5.55 7.83
CA PHE A 225 -0.71 -6.73 7.81
C PHE A 225 -2.05 -6.41 7.15
N VAL A 226 -2.56 -7.39 6.43
CA VAL A 226 -3.88 -7.34 5.82
C VAL A 226 -4.61 -8.63 6.13
N GLN A 227 -5.67 -8.53 6.92
CA GLN A 227 -6.59 -9.65 7.09
C GLN A 227 -7.46 -9.79 5.85
N GLN A 228 -7.80 -11.02 5.50
CA GLN A 228 -8.59 -11.32 4.33
C GLN A 228 -9.66 -12.37 4.63
N PRO A 229 -10.72 -12.51 3.81
CA PRO A 229 -11.70 -13.60 3.95
C PRO A 229 -11.01 -14.96 3.93
N ARG A 230 -11.38 -15.80 4.88
CA ARG A 230 -10.67 -17.08 5.12
C ARG A 230 -10.86 -18.13 4.04
N ARG A 231 -11.87 -18.00 3.19
CA ARG A 231 -12.22 -19.03 2.20
C ARG A 231 -12.43 -18.40 0.83
N LEU A 232 -11.82 -18.98 -0.15
CA LEU A 232 -12.24 -18.87 -1.54
C LEU A 232 -13.64 -19.50 -1.66
N GLN A 233 -14.42 -19.08 -2.64
CA GLN A 233 -15.79 -19.55 -2.83
C GLN A 233 -15.92 -21.08 -2.79
N ASP A 234 -16.75 -21.57 -1.84
CA ASP A 234 -17.23 -22.97 -1.76
C ASP A 234 -16.18 -24.08 -1.87
N LEU A 235 -14.93 -23.76 -1.73
CA LEU A 235 -13.87 -24.74 -1.68
C LEU A 235 -13.47 -24.95 -0.22
N SER A 236 -13.37 -26.20 0.18
CA SER A 236 -12.66 -26.64 1.39
C SER A 236 -11.16 -26.32 1.29
N GLY A 237 -10.83 -25.16 0.70
CA GLY A 237 -9.50 -24.74 0.33
C GLY A 237 -8.71 -24.15 1.49
N PRO A 238 -7.45 -23.75 1.23
CA PRO A 238 -6.55 -23.24 2.25
C PRO A 238 -7.13 -22.00 2.92
N ILE A 239 -6.90 -21.93 4.21
CA ILE A 239 -7.24 -20.73 4.98
C ILE A 239 -6.06 -19.79 4.90
N ILE A 240 -6.22 -18.66 4.21
CA ILE A 240 -5.21 -17.60 4.13
C ILE A 240 -5.75 -16.38 4.91
N PRO A 241 -5.65 -16.38 6.25
CA PRO A 241 -6.33 -15.39 7.06
C PRO A 241 -5.67 -14.00 7.04
N THR A 242 -4.37 -13.94 6.81
CA THR A 242 -3.59 -12.70 6.94
C THR A 242 -2.39 -12.72 6.01
N THR A 243 -2.13 -11.61 5.37
CA THR A 243 -0.87 -11.31 4.68
C THR A 243 -0.06 -10.36 5.52
N ILE A 244 1.22 -10.63 5.68
CA ILE A 244 2.20 -9.78 6.36
C ILE A 244 3.25 -9.38 5.33
N THR A 245 3.52 -8.10 5.22
CA THR A 245 4.55 -7.55 4.32
C THR A 245 5.59 -6.81 5.14
N TYR A 246 6.84 -7.01 4.81
CA TYR A 246 7.96 -6.22 5.30
C TYR A 246 8.49 -5.41 4.12
N PHE A 247 8.72 -4.13 4.31
CA PHE A 247 9.16 -3.27 3.24
C PHE A 247 10.27 -2.30 3.65
N LEU A 248 11.10 -1.98 2.68
CA LEU A 248 12.06 -0.89 2.70
C LEU A 248 11.68 0.07 1.58
N ARG A 249 11.47 1.34 1.92
CA ARG A 249 11.28 2.42 0.97
C ARG A 249 12.47 3.36 1.02
N ILE A 250 13.04 3.63 -0.12
CA ILE A 250 14.09 4.63 -0.31
C ILE A 250 13.44 5.85 -0.94
N VAL A 251 13.63 7.01 -0.31
CA VAL A 251 13.09 8.29 -0.77
C VAL A 251 14.25 9.22 -1.08
N PRO A 252 14.70 9.31 -2.33
CA PRO A 252 15.75 10.23 -2.74
C PRO A 252 15.36 11.67 -2.47
N LYS A 253 16.32 12.48 -2.07
CA LYS A 253 16.13 13.92 -1.92
C LYS A 253 16.14 14.56 -3.31
N THR A 254 14.96 14.90 -3.82
CA THR A 254 14.78 15.54 -5.11
C THR A 254 14.02 16.85 -4.95
N GLU A 255 14.32 17.84 -5.82
CA GLU A 255 13.71 19.17 -5.71
C GLU A 255 12.38 19.29 -6.47
N ARG A 256 12.27 18.64 -7.62
CA ARG A 256 11.13 18.82 -8.53
C ARG A 256 10.18 17.64 -8.59
N VAL A 257 10.69 16.43 -8.51
CA VAL A 257 9.91 15.20 -8.64
C VAL A 257 10.13 14.36 -7.39
N LYS A 258 9.06 14.04 -6.67
CA LYS A 258 9.14 13.10 -5.55
C LYS A 258 9.22 11.69 -6.12
N MET A 259 10.25 10.98 -5.76
CA MET A 259 10.48 9.61 -6.20
C MET A 259 10.60 8.69 -4.99
N ASN A 260 10.06 7.49 -5.11
CA ASN A 260 10.22 6.43 -4.12
C ASN A 260 10.62 5.14 -4.82
N ILE A 261 11.48 4.37 -4.17
CA ILE A 261 11.87 3.03 -4.59
C ILE A 261 11.51 2.10 -3.45
N ASP A 262 10.67 1.13 -3.72
CA ASP A 262 10.15 0.19 -2.73
C ASP A 262 10.70 -1.21 -2.96
N PHE A 263 11.10 -1.86 -1.89
CA PHE A 263 11.45 -3.27 -1.84
C PHE A 263 10.62 -3.92 -0.73
N GLY A 264 10.07 -5.09 -1.00
CA GLY A 264 9.25 -5.76 -0.01
C GLY A 264 9.26 -7.27 -0.13
N VAL A 265 8.92 -7.91 0.98
CA VAL A 265 8.71 -9.35 1.07
C VAL A 265 7.35 -9.57 1.69
N ALA A 266 6.47 -10.27 1.00
CA ALA A 266 5.17 -10.65 1.51
C ALA A 266 5.16 -12.10 1.98
N GLN A 267 4.65 -12.32 3.19
CA GLN A 267 4.43 -13.62 3.77
C GLN A 267 2.93 -13.85 3.95
N VAL A 268 2.46 -14.97 3.46
CA VAL A 268 1.07 -15.37 3.65
C VAL A 268 0.99 -16.34 4.83
N ALA A 269 0.24 -15.95 5.86
CA ALA A 269 -0.08 -16.82 6.97
C ALA A 269 -1.28 -17.70 6.61
N GLY A 270 -1.14 -19.03 6.67
CA GLY A 270 -2.25 -19.93 6.38
C GLY A 270 -1.86 -21.40 6.24
N ARG A 271 -2.88 -22.25 6.12
CA ARG A 271 -2.70 -23.68 5.86
C ARG A 271 -2.49 -23.94 4.37
N VAL A 272 -1.75 -24.95 4.11
CA VAL A 272 -1.35 -25.43 2.80
C VAL A 272 -2.44 -26.27 2.17
N LEU A 273 -2.66 -26.11 0.86
CA LEU A 273 -3.27 -27.16 0.05
C LEU A 273 -2.30 -28.32 -0.07
N PRO A 274 -2.77 -29.59 -0.08
CA PRO A 274 -1.91 -30.71 -0.46
C PRO A 274 -1.21 -30.40 -1.79
N GLY A 275 0.12 -30.38 -1.78
CA GLY A 275 0.94 -30.07 -2.95
C GLY A 275 1.29 -28.59 -3.19
N VAL A 276 0.69 -27.62 -2.48
CA VAL A 276 1.01 -26.18 -2.63
C VAL A 276 1.25 -25.55 -1.27
N ASN A 277 2.49 -25.31 -0.90
CA ASN A 277 2.83 -24.62 0.33
C ASN A 277 2.79 -23.10 0.15
N LEU A 278 1.66 -22.46 0.42
CA LEU A 278 1.51 -21.01 0.38
C LEU A 278 2.03 -20.33 1.67
N ALA A 279 2.11 -21.08 2.78
CA ALA A 279 2.47 -20.51 4.08
C ALA A 279 3.96 -20.15 4.22
N SER A 280 4.84 -20.81 3.47
CA SER A 280 6.31 -20.67 3.58
C SER A 280 6.96 -19.88 2.45
N ARG A 281 6.19 -19.32 1.51
CA ARG A 281 6.76 -18.58 0.38
C ARG A 281 6.84 -17.11 0.70
N HIS A 282 8.05 -16.64 0.83
CA HIS A 282 8.36 -15.23 0.78
C HIS A 282 8.23 -14.78 -0.67
N GLN A 283 7.46 -13.74 -0.90
CA GLN A 283 7.32 -13.14 -2.21
C GLN A 283 8.12 -11.85 -2.21
N PHE A 284 8.99 -11.72 -3.18
CA PHE A 284 9.77 -10.50 -3.38
C PHE A 284 9.00 -9.56 -4.27
N ALA A 285 8.96 -8.30 -3.87
CA ALA A 285 8.36 -7.25 -4.66
C ALA A 285 9.25 -6.02 -4.68
N THR A 286 9.26 -5.32 -5.80
CA THR A 286 9.90 -4.03 -5.96
C THR A 286 8.96 -3.08 -6.69
N GLY A 287 9.07 -1.80 -6.39
CA GLY A 287 8.27 -0.79 -7.03
C GLY A 287 8.93 0.57 -6.96
N TYR A 288 8.48 1.46 -7.80
CA TYR A 288 8.80 2.88 -7.71
C TYR A 288 7.55 3.71 -7.95
N SER A 289 7.50 4.88 -7.36
CA SER A 289 6.47 5.86 -7.66
C SER A 289 7.07 7.24 -7.86
N LEU A 290 6.47 7.98 -8.77
CA LEU A 290 6.83 9.36 -9.10
C LEU A 290 5.62 10.24 -8.83
N GLN A 291 5.86 11.37 -8.17
CA GLN A 291 4.85 12.41 -7.97
C GLN A 291 5.41 13.74 -8.45
N PHE A 292 4.69 14.37 -9.35
CA PHE A 292 5.05 15.63 -9.99
C PHE A 292 4.46 16.85 -9.30
#